data_eca494ba75ee300b1564931256ff16fd
#
_entry.id   eca494ba75ee300b1564931256ff16fd
#
_cell.length_a   1.000
_cell.length_b   1.000
_cell.length_c   1.000
_cell.angle_alpha   90.00
_cell.angle_beta   90.00
_cell.angle_gamma   90.00
#
_symmetry.space_group_name_H-M   'P 1'
#
loop_
_entity.id
_entity.type
_entity.pdbx_description
1 polymer ?
#
loop_
_entity_poly.entity_id
_entity_poly.type
_entity_poly.pdbx_seq_one_letter_code
_entity_poly.pdbx_strand_id
1 'polypeptide(L)'
;MIAEESTAWPKVTGDVEEDGLGFSLKWNMGWMHDFTEYMKLDPYFRKDHHNQMTFAMSYAYSENYILVLSHDEVVHLKCSMLNKMPGIGADKYSNLKAGYAFMMGHAGKKLLFMGQEFAQLREWSEERELDWYLLAEEEHLKMQNWVRDLLHLYKRNKAMY
;
A
#
# COMPACT_ATOMS: atom_id res chain seq x y z
N MET A 1 10.19 -17.63 -1.57
CA MET A 1 10.45 -16.56 -2.58
C MET A 1 9.17 -15.76 -2.80
N ILE A 2 9.31 -14.47 -3.15
CA ILE A 2 8.18 -13.58 -3.48
C ILE A 2 8.32 -13.20 -4.94
N ALA A 3 7.23 -13.29 -5.72
CA ALA A 3 7.22 -12.92 -7.11
C ALA A 3 6.72 -11.48 -7.27
N GLU A 4 7.47 -10.66 -8.00
CA GLU A 4 7.00 -9.44 -8.61
C GLU A 4 6.55 -9.76 -10.03
N GLU A 5 5.26 -9.93 -10.21
CA GLU A 5 4.69 -10.35 -11.48
C GLU A 5 3.36 -9.62 -11.70
N SER A 6 3.28 -8.84 -12.77
CA SER A 6 2.17 -7.91 -13.05
C SER A 6 1.10 -8.47 -13.99
N THR A 7 1.35 -9.65 -14.58
CA THR A 7 0.39 -10.24 -15.50
C THR A 7 -0.63 -11.14 -14.81
N ALA A 8 -1.62 -11.60 -15.56
CA ALA A 8 -2.62 -12.56 -15.11
C ALA A 8 -2.13 -14.03 -15.19
N TRP A 9 -0.80 -14.27 -15.16
CA TRP A 9 -0.27 -15.63 -15.15
C TRP A 9 -0.80 -16.41 -13.95
N PRO A 10 -1.43 -17.56 -14.15
CA PRO A 10 -2.07 -18.29 -13.07
C PRO A 10 -1.08 -19.14 -12.28
N LYS A 11 -1.49 -19.50 -11.05
CA LYS A 11 -0.75 -20.42 -10.17
C LYS A 11 0.71 -20.02 -9.88
N VAL A 12 1.00 -18.72 -9.81
CA VAL A 12 2.35 -18.24 -9.42
C VAL A 12 2.71 -18.72 -8.01
N THR A 13 1.72 -18.73 -7.12
CA THR A 13 1.88 -19.23 -5.74
C THR A 13 1.31 -20.63 -5.53
N GLY A 14 0.91 -21.30 -6.61
CA GLY A 14 0.45 -22.68 -6.56
C GLY A 14 1.61 -23.68 -6.40
N ASP A 15 1.27 -24.87 -5.94
CA ASP A 15 2.22 -25.96 -5.74
C ASP A 15 2.84 -26.41 -7.08
N VAL A 16 4.13 -26.71 -7.07
CA VAL A 16 4.87 -27.20 -8.25
C VAL A 16 4.28 -28.55 -8.73
N GLU A 17 3.82 -29.37 -7.79
CA GLU A 17 3.17 -30.68 -8.09
C GLU A 17 1.82 -30.51 -8.80
N GLU A 18 1.22 -29.31 -8.74
CA GLU A 18 -0.04 -28.94 -9.38
C GLU A 18 0.13 -27.96 -10.56
N ASP A 19 1.28 -28.00 -11.23
CA ASP A 19 1.66 -27.07 -12.31
C ASP A 19 1.76 -25.60 -11.89
N GLY A 20 2.00 -25.32 -10.61
CA GLY A 20 2.28 -24.00 -10.08
C GLY A 20 3.77 -23.66 -10.13
N LEU A 21 4.11 -22.38 -9.92
CA LEU A 21 5.50 -21.93 -9.89
C LEU A 21 6.17 -22.02 -8.52
N GLY A 22 5.43 -22.33 -7.45
CA GLY A 22 5.95 -22.55 -6.10
C GLY A 22 6.45 -21.30 -5.37
N PHE A 23 6.05 -20.09 -5.78
CA PHE A 23 6.36 -18.89 -5.00
C PHE A 23 5.51 -18.83 -3.73
N SER A 24 6.07 -18.31 -2.66
CA SER A 24 5.33 -18.17 -1.40
C SER A 24 4.28 -17.07 -1.45
N LEU A 25 4.61 -15.96 -2.13
CA LEU A 25 3.75 -14.79 -2.27
C LEU A 25 3.92 -14.17 -3.67
N LYS A 26 2.89 -13.47 -4.13
CA LYS A 26 2.89 -12.67 -5.36
C LYS A 26 2.49 -11.23 -5.02
N TRP A 27 3.20 -10.24 -5.59
CA TRP A 27 2.78 -8.84 -5.49
C TRP A 27 1.45 -8.62 -6.21
N ASN A 28 0.51 -7.94 -5.54
CA ASN A 28 -0.75 -7.55 -6.16
C ASN A 28 -0.62 -6.18 -6.81
N MET A 29 -0.06 -6.16 -8.03
CA MET A 29 0.16 -4.93 -8.79
C MET A 29 -1.16 -4.30 -9.25
N GLY A 30 -2.19 -5.13 -9.54
CA GLY A 30 -3.52 -4.64 -9.88
C GLY A 30 -4.16 -3.85 -8.74
N TRP A 31 -4.13 -4.40 -7.52
CA TRP A 31 -4.59 -3.68 -6.34
C TRP A 31 -3.80 -2.39 -6.11
N MET A 32 -2.48 -2.43 -6.23
CA MET A 32 -1.62 -1.26 -6.05
C MET A 32 -2.01 -0.12 -7.00
N HIS A 33 -2.20 -0.43 -8.27
CA HIS A 33 -2.61 0.53 -9.28
C HIS A 33 -3.97 1.15 -8.95
N ASP A 34 -4.99 0.31 -8.76
CA ASP A 34 -6.36 0.75 -8.47
C ASP A 34 -6.43 1.56 -7.17
N PHE A 35 -5.77 1.10 -6.11
CA PHE A 35 -5.67 1.82 -4.83
C PHE A 35 -5.03 3.19 -5.01
N THR A 36 -3.91 3.27 -5.72
CA THR A 36 -3.17 4.52 -5.90
C THR A 36 -3.98 5.53 -6.72
N GLU A 37 -4.61 5.08 -7.82
CA GLU A 37 -5.46 5.94 -8.64
C GLU A 37 -6.68 6.44 -7.86
N TYR A 38 -7.36 5.56 -7.09
CA TYR A 38 -8.47 5.99 -6.26
C TYR A 38 -8.06 7.01 -5.21
N MET A 39 -6.93 6.80 -4.53
CA MET A 39 -6.48 7.68 -3.45
C MET A 39 -6.06 9.07 -3.95
N LYS A 40 -5.64 9.20 -5.19
CA LYS A 40 -5.33 10.49 -5.84
C LYS A 40 -6.59 11.31 -6.16
N LEU A 41 -7.74 10.67 -6.31
CA LEU A 41 -8.98 11.37 -6.66
C LEU A 41 -9.39 12.34 -5.55
N ASP A 42 -9.89 13.51 -5.98
CA ASP A 42 -10.65 14.37 -5.06
C ASP A 42 -11.82 13.56 -4.46
N PRO A 43 -12.04 13.63 -3.13
CA PRO A 43 -13.10 12.87 -2.47
C PRO A 43 -14.48 13.03 -3.09
N TYR A 44 -14.77 14.17 -3.70
CA TYR A 44 -16.05 14.45 -4.38
C TYR A 44 -16.33 13.45 -5.52
N PHE A 45 -15.28 13.03 -6.26
CA PHE A 45 -15.42 12.13 -7.41
C PHE A 45 -15.32 10.66 -7.02
N ARG A 46 -14.88 10.31 -5.82
CA ARG A 46 -14.65 8.91 -5.39
C ARG A 46 -15.88 8.04 -5.46
N LYS A 47 -17.07 8.61 -5.27
CA LYS A 47 -18.35 7.88 -5.36
C LYS A 47 -18.56 7.16 -6.70
N ASP A 48 -18.02 7.72 -7.78
CA ASP A 48 -18.16 7.18 -9.14
C ASP A 48 -17.04 6.18 -9.50
N HIS A 49 -16.04 6.02 -8.61
CA HIS A 49 -14.87 5.17 -8.79
C HIS A 49 -14.70 4.09 -7.71
N HIS A 50 -15.73 3.83 -6.92
CA HIS A 50 -15.65 2.93 -5.76
C HIS A 50 -15.22 1.50 -6.12
N ASN A 51 -15.51 1.05 -7.34
CA ASN A 51 -15.06 -0.23 -7.86
C ASN A 51 -13.53 -0.41 -7.85
N GLN A 52 -12.73 0.65 -7.97
CA GLN A 52 -11.28 0.58 -7.86
C GLN A 52 -10.83 0.05 -6.48
N MET A 53 -11.57 0.35 -5.43
CA MET A 53 -11.27 -0.16 -4.08
C MET A 53 -11.76 -1.59 -3.85
N THR A 54 -12.82 -2.01 -4.52
CA THR A 54 -13.49 -3.28 -4.25
C THR A 54 -13.17 -4.38 -5.25
N PHE A 55 -12.73 -4.04 -6.47
CA PHE A 55 -12.50 -5.00 -7.55
C PHE A 55 -11.48 -6.09 -7.16
N ALA A 56 -10.42 -5.73 -6.45
CA ALA A 56 -9.40 -6.68 -6.02
C ALA A 56 -9.94 -7.83 -5.16
N MET A 57 -11.09 -7.65 -4.48
CA MET A 57 -11.74 -8.73 -3.73
C MET A 57 -12.26 -9.86 -4.64
N SER A 58 -12.53 -9.58 -5.92
CA SER A 58 -13.00 -10.60 -6.87
C SER A 58 -11.97 -11.70 -7.14
N TYR A 59 -10.68 -11.39 -6.96
CA TYR A 59 -9.58 -12.32 -7.16
C TYR A 59 -8.64 -12.47 -5.95
N ALA A 60 -8.97 -11.88 -4.81
CA ALA A 60 -8.11 -11.80 -3.63
C ALA A 60 -7.56 -13.14 -3.12
N TYR A 61 -8.24 -14.24 -3.43
CA TYR A 61 -7.89 -15.60 -2.99
C TYR A 61 -7.41 -16.50 -4.12
N SER A 62 -7.21 -15.99 -5.33
CA SER A 62 -6.68 -16.75 -6.45
C SER A 62 -5.18 -17.04 -6.34
N GLU A 63 -4.47 -16.24 -5.56
CA GLU A 63 -3.04 -16.36 -5.26
C GLU A 63 -2.77 -15.94 -3.81
N ASN A 64 -1.60 -16.25 -3.29
CA ASN A 64 -1.14 -15.73 -2.01
C ASN A 64 -0.60 -14.31 -2.18
N TYR A 65 -1.49 -13.34 -2.22
CA TYR A 65 -1.12 -11.97 -2.50
C TYR A 65 -0.48 -11.24 -1.33
N ILE A 66 0.46 -10.35 -1.69
CA ILE A 66 0.95 -9.28 -0.84
C ILE A 66 0.54 -7.93 -1.48
N LEU A 67 -0.20 -7.11 -0.75
CA LEU A 67 -0.55 -5.75 -1.16
C LEU A 67 0.68 -4.88 -1.00
N VAL A 68 1.12 -4.28 -2.10
CA VAL A 68 2.41 -3.58 -2.15
C VAL A 68 2.22 -2.09 -2.37
N LEU A 69 2.91 -1.30 -1.54
CA LEU A 69 3.25 0.08 -1.81
C LEU A 69 4.78 0.14 -1.74
N SER A 70 5.42 -0.15 -2.87
CA SER A 70 6.86 -0.33 -2.97
C SER A 70 7.61 0.98 -3.21
N HIS A 71 8.90 0.89 -3.53
CA HIS A 71 9.70 2.04 -3.96
C HIS A 71 9.19 2.62 -5.29
N ASP A 72 8.67 1.78 -6.19
CA ASP A 72 8.21 2.19 -7.51
C ASP A 72 7.09 3.23 -7.46
N GLU A 73 6.29 3.26 -6.40
CA GLU A 73 5.23 4.25 -6.23
C GLU A 73 5.74 5.60 -5.74
N VAL A 74 7.00 5.69 -5.29
CA VAL A 74 7.55 6.90 -4.64
C VAL A 74 8.88 7.37 -5.23
N VAL A 75 9.13 7.06 -6.50
CA VAL A 75 10.33 7.45 -7.28
C VAL A 75 9.93 8.00 -8.65
N HIS A 76 10.91 8.54 -9.36
CA HIS A 76 10.80 8.93 -10.78
C HIS A 76 9.64 9.86 -11.10
N LEU A 77 9.49 10.95 -10.34
CA LEU A 77 8.47 11.98 -10.50
C LEU A 77 7.03 11.51 -10.23
N LYS A 78 6.87 10.39 -9.52
CA LYS A 78 5.56 9.88 -9.09
C LYS A 78 5.06 10.52 -7.78
N CYS A 79 5.84 11.36 -7.13
CA CYS A 79 5.63 11.95 -5.80
C CYS A 79 5.68 10.93 -4.63
N SER A 80 5.88 11.43 -3.43
CA SER A 80 5.69 10.61 -2.21
C SER A 80 4.22 10.22 -2.03
N MET A 81 3.94 9.19 -1.22
CA MET A 81 2.55 8.78 -0.95
C MET A 81 1.71 9.92 -0.38
N LEU A 82 2.27 10.73 0.51
CA LEU A 82 1.57 11.91 1.05
C LEU A 82 1.25 12.92 -0.05
N ASN A 83 2.18 13.17 -0.97
CA ASN A 83 1.98 14.17 -2.02
C ASN A 83 1.05 13.71 -3.15
N LYS A 84 0.73 12.42 -3.21
CA LYS A 84 -0.36 11.90 -4.07
C LYS A 84 -1.75 12.22 -3.50
N MET A 85 -1.85 12.45 -2.19
CA MET A 85 -3.16 12.68 -1.56
C MET A 85 -3.73 14.04 -1.94
N PRO A 86 -5.04 14.10 -2.25
CA PRO A 86 -5.74 15.36 -2.49
C PRO A 86 -5.88 16.19 -1.22
N GLY A 87 -6.21 17.47 -1.39
CA GLY A 87 -6.37 18.41 -0.28
C GLY A 87 -5.07 19.12 0.09
N ILE A 88 -5.10 19.85 1.20
CA ILE A 88 -3.99 20.64 1.73
C ILE A 88 -3.76 20.34 3.22
N GLY A 89 -2.53 20.53 3.68
CA GLY A 89 -2.20 20.38 5.10
C GLY A 89 -2.69 19.05 5.68
N ALA A 90 -3.46 19.11 6.76
CA ALA A 90 -3.96 17.95 7.51
C ALA A 90 -4.87 17.01 6.68
N ASP A 91 -5.52 17.50 5.62
CA ASP A 91 -6.38 16.67 4.78
C ASP A 91 -5.60 15.56 4.08
N LYS A 92 -4.37 15.85 3.63
CA LYS A 92 -3.50 14.84 3.00
C LYS A 92 -3.18 13.70 3.97
N TYR A 93 -2.83 14.03 5.21
CA TYR A 93 -2.55 13.01 6.25
C TYR A 93 -3.80 12.19 6.58
N SER A 94 -4.97 12.84 6.66
CA SER A 94 -6.24 12.16 6.94
C SER A 94 -6.60 11.18 5.81
N ASN A 95 -6.42 11.58 4.55
CA ASN A 95 -6.61 10.71 3.40
C ASN A 95 -5.64 9.52 3.43
N LEU A 96 -4.35 9.76 3.68
CA LEU A 96 -3.34 8.70 3.72
C LEU A 96 -3.60 7.71 4.86
N LYS A 97 -4.00 8.20 6.05
CA LYS A 97 -4.40 7.36 7.18
C LYS A 97 -5.59 6.45 6.83
N ALA A 98 -6.60 7.01 6.17
CA ALA A 98 -7.76 6.22 5.72
C ALA A 98 -7.36 5.14 4.70
N GLY A 99 -6.48 5.49 3.75
CA GLY A 99 -5.95 4.54 2.77
C GLY A 99 -5.18 3.40 3.43
N TYR A 100 -4.28 3.69 4.37
CA TYR A 100 -3.53 2.65 5.08
C TYR A 100 -4.43 1.77 5.98
N ALA A 101 -5.45 2.35 6.61
CA ALA A 101 -6.43 1.55 7.35
C ALA A 101 -7.17 0.57 6.43
N PHE A 102 -7.60 1.03 5.25
CA PHE A 102 -8.22 0.17 4.24
C PHE A 102 -7.26 -0.94 3.79
N MET A 103 -6.01 -0.61 3.46
CA MET A 103 -4.98 -1.58 3.09
C MET A 103 -4.81 -2.65 4.17
N MET A 104 -4.73 -2.26 5.46
CA MET A 104 -4.55 -3.20 6.56
C MET A 104 -5.75 -4.13 6.76
N GLY A 105 -6.98 -3.65 6.51
CA GLY A 105 -8.20 -4.46 6.59
C GLY A 105 -8.50 -5.30 5.35
N HIS A 106 -7.85 -5.05 4.22
CA HIS A 106 -8.07 -5.81 2.99
C HIS A 106 -7.38 -7.17 3.02
N ALA A 107 -7.90 -8.17 2.29
CA ALA A 107 -7.28 -9.49 2.17
C ALA A 107 -5.87 -9.41 1.56
N GLY A 108 -4.97 -10.29 2.01
CA GLY A 108 -3.57 -10.38 1.58
C GLY A 108 -2.57 -9.84 2.60
N LYS A 109 -1.29 -10.21 2.44
CA LYS A 109 -0.18 -9.67 3.24
C LYS A 109 0.09 -8.21 2.85
N LYS A 110 0.90 -7.49 3.61
CA LYS A 110 1.12 -6.05 3.44
C LYS A 110 2.61 -5.73 3.26
N LEU A 111 2.90 -4.82 2.35
CA LEU A 111 4.23 -4.21 2.20
C LEU A 111 4.08 -2.70 2.14
N LEU A 112 4.69 -2.02 3.07
CA LEU A 112 4.83 -0.58 3.11
C LEU A 112 6.31 -0.25 3.04
N PHE A 113 6.74 0.46 2.00
CA PHE A 113 8.14 0.79 1.79
C PHE A 113 8.61 1.87 2.77
N MET A 114 9.89 1.84 3.12
CA MET A 114 10.52 2.73 4.11
C MET A 114 10.23 4.21 3.86
N GLY A 115 9.95 4.95 4.93
CA GLY A 115 9.61 6.37 4.89
C GLY A 115 8.12 6.65 4.72
N GLN A 116 7.35 5.70 4.20
CA GLN A 116 5.91 5.86 4.05
C GLN A 116 5.18 5.83 5.40
N GLU A 117 5.73 5.14 6.40
CA GLU A 117 5.16 5.02 7.74
C GLU A 117 5.09 6.35 8.50
N PHE A 118 5.95 7.32 8.17
CA PHE A 118 5.88 8.68 8.72
C PHE A 118 5.56 9.74 7.66
N ALA A 119 5.07 9.30 6.49
CA ALA A 119 4.64 10.17 5.38
C ALA A 119 5.76 11.09 4.86
N GLN A 120 6.94 10.53 4.55
CA GLN A 120 8.05 11.28 3.97
C GLN A 120 7.57 12.20 2.83
N LEU A 121 8.04 13.46 2.80
CA LEU A 121 7.55 14.47 1.87
C LEU A 121 8.13 14.31 0.47
N ARG A 122 9.40 14.00 0.37
CA ARG A 122 10.07 13.81 -0.94
C ARG A 122 10.03 12.36 -1.37
N GLU A 123 10.28 12.14 -2.64
CA GLU A 123 10.49 10.82 -3.20
C GLU A 123 11.70 10.14 -2.54
N TRP A 124 11.65 8.82 -2.50
CA TRP A 124 12.77 8.02 -2.04
C TRP A 124 13.96 8.10 -3.01
N SER A 125 15.17 8.02 -2.49
CA SER A 125 16.41 7.94 -3.26
C SER A 125 17.42 7.13 -2.49
N GLU A 126 18.15 6.26 -3.18
CA GLU A 126 19.27 5.48 -2.64
C GLU A 126 20.50 6.33 -2.30
N GLU A 127 20.57 7.56 -2.82
CA GLU A 127 21.71 8.47 -2.62
C GLU A 127 21.71 9.17 -1.25
N ARG A 128 20.63 9.01 -0.48
CA ARG A 128 20.46 9.74 0.79
C ARG A 128 19.56 9.00 1.77
N GLU A 129 19.76 9.30 3.05
CA GLU A 129 18.93 8.76 4.11
C GLU A 129 17.48 9.30 4.07
N LEU A 130 16.59 8.64 4.81
CA LEU A 130 15.24 9.10 5.03
C LEU A 130 15.21 10.42 5.81
N ASP A 131 14.13 11.18 5.63
CA ASP A 131 13.96 12.50 6.26
C ASP A 131 13.53 12.40 7.73
N TRP A 132 14.32 11.72 8.57
CA TRP A 132 14.01 11.48 9.98
C TRP A 132 13.71 12.75 10.79
N TYR A 133 14.23 13.91 10.35
CA TYR A 133 13.95 15.20 10.98
C TYR A 133 12.46 15.57 10.95
N LEU A 134 11.69 15.03 10.00
CA LEU A 134 10.24 15.25 9.91
C LEU A 134 9.50 14.73 11.14
N LEU A 135 10.05 13.78 11.88
CA LEU A 135 9.44 13.29 13.12
C LEU A 135 9.40 14.33 14.25
N ALA A 136 10.12 15.45 14.11
CA ALA A 136 9.96 16.60 14.98
C ALA A 136 8.67 17.40 14.72
N GLU A 137 8.02 17.16 13.57
CA GLU A 137 6.76 17.79 13.20
C GLU A 137 5.58 16.91 13.64
N GLU A 138 4.56 17.54 14.21
CA GLU A 138 3.45 16.85 14.87
C GLU A 138 2.69 15.88 13.92
N GLU A 139 2.43 16.28 12.68
CA GLU A 139 1.64 15.47 11.75
C GLU A 139 2.40 14.21 11.27
N HIS A 140 3.70 14.31 11.07
CA HIS A 140 4.55 13.16 10.74
C HIS A 140 4.66 12.17 11.90
N LEU A 141 4.83 12.68 13.13
CA LEU A 141 4.84 11.85 14.33
C LEU A 141 3.47 11.15 14.55
N LYS A 142 2.36 11.88 14.36
CA LYS A 142 1.01 11.29 14.41
C LYS A 142 0.82 10.21 13.35
N MET A 143 1.37 10.39 12.16
CA MET A 143 1.30 9.40 11.09
C MET A 143 2.07 8.13 11.45
N GLN A 144 3.29 8.25 11.97
CA GLN A 144 4.09 7.12 12.43
C GLN A 144 3.38 6.35 13.54
N ASN A 145 2.82 7.06 14.52
CA ASN A 145 2.03 6.45 15.59
C ASN A 145 0.80 5.70 15.05
N TRP A 146 0.10 6.28 14.07
CA TRP A 146 -1.03 5.65 13.40
C TRP A 146 -0.64 4.33 12.72
N VAL A 147 0.44 4.33 11.94
CA VAL A 147 0.93 3.12 11.27
C VAL A 147 1.36 2.08 12.30
N ARG A 148 2.05 2.47 13.37
CA ARG A 148 2.40 1.56 14.47
C ARG A 148 1.16 0.90 15.08
N ASP A 149 0.11 1.68 15.35
CA ASP A 149 -1.12 1.17 15.95
C ASP A 149 -1.87 0.23 14.99
N LEU A 150 -1.88 0.53 13.68
CA LEU A 150 -2.41 -0.37 12.65
C LEU A 150 -1.64 -1.69 12.59
N LEU A 151 -0.31 -1.66 12.68
CA LEU A 151 0.52 -2.87 12.69
C LEU A 151 0.29 -3.70 13.95
N HIS A 152 0.08 -3.08 15.11
CA HIS A 152 -0.32 -3.77 16.33
C HIS A 152 -1.70 -4.42 16.20
N LEU A 153 -2.67 -3.70 15.61
CA LEU A 153 -4.00 -4.23 15.33
C LEU A 153 -3.91 -5.45 14.40
N TYR A 154 -3.17 -5.32 13.29
CA TYR A 154 -2.93 -6.39 12.33
C TYR A 154 -2.35 -7.64 13.01
N LYS A 155 -1.27 -7.51 13.79
CA LYS A 155 -0.62 -8.63 14.48
C LYS A 155 -1.49 -9.32 15.53
N ARG A 156 -2.44 -8.60 16.14
CA ARG A 156 -3.33 -9.16 17.19
C ARG A 156 -4.54 -9.89 16.62
N ASN A 157 -4.88 -9.67 15.36
CA ASN A 157 -6.10 -10.20 14.75
C ASN A 157 -5.76 -11.16 13.61
N LYS A 158 -5.85 -12.46 13.90
CA LYS A 158 -5.56 -13.52 12.92
C LYS A 158 -6.42 -13.45 11.65
N ALA A 159 -7.60 -12.84 11.73
CA ALA A 159 -8.46 -12.64 10.56
C ALA A 159 -7.91 -11.63 9.53
N MET A 160 -6.86 -10.92 9.86
CA MET A 160 -6.26 -9.91 8.98
C MET A 160 -5.04 -10.41 8.19
N TYR A 161 -4.56 -11.67 8.47
CA TYR A 161 -3.39 -12.23 7.78
C TYR A 161 -3.44 -13.75 7.67
#